data_2231dfbff8edfc8db8fdc70fed794148
#
_entry.id   2231dfbff8edfc8db8fdc70fed794148
#
_cell.length_a   1.000
_cell.length_b   1.000
_cell.length_c   1.000
_cell.angle_alpha   90.00
_cell.angle_beta   90.00
_cell.angle_gamma   90.00
#
_symmetry.space_group_name_H-M   'P 1'
#
loop_
_entity.id
_entity.type
_entity.pdbx_description
1 polymer ?
#
loop_
_entity_poly.entity_id
_entity_poly.type
_entity_poly.pdbx_seq_one_letter_code
_entity_poly.pdbx_strand_id
1 'polypeptide(L)'
;MVTTCLRPVFTLCSIALALAAPAHAEDLFQARQVTPAGEYTSGIEGPAVDASGALYVVNFQRPGTVGRLAPGATGSALFAELPRGSVGVSIRFARDGRMFLADYKTHTIFVFERGAAEPRVYFKSDQFNQPNDMAVARDGTIYASDPNWRRREGQVWRITPNGDGTGRGTVLTSPRKLTTTNGIELSPDEKTLYVAESATSEIWAYRVDGDALREPRLMKKFPDFEIDGIRTDRDGRLYVARILKGTIAVLAPDGALLREIRLTASEPTNLAFGGPDGKTVFVTQRKGGFIEAFRVDRAGREFCLQQRDGCTDP
;
A
#
# COMPACT_ATOMS: atom_id res chain seq x y z
N MET A 1 41.88 59.46 -51.48
CA MET A 1 41.82 58.05 -51.10
C MET A 1 41.80 57.99 -49.59
N VAL A 2 40.62 57.75 -49.02
CA VAL A 2 40.44 57.66 -47.57
C VAL A 2 40.24 56.20 -47.23
N THR A 3 41.18 55.60 -46.51
CA THR A 3 41.14 54.18 -46.11
C THR A 3 40.48 54.07 -44.75
N THR A 4 39.26 53.48 -44.72
CA THR A 4 38.51 53.28 -43.48
C THR A 4 38.89 51.92 -42.89
N CYS A 5 39.46 51.96 -41.69
CA CYS A 5 39.86 50.78 -40.91
C CYS A 5 38.65 50.26 -40.10
N LEU A 6 38.11 49.07 -40.42
CA LEU A 6 37.10 48.39 -39.60
C LEU A 6 37.79 47.65 -38.45
N ARG A 7 37.36 47.95 -37.21
CA ARG A 7 37.73 47.22 -36.02
C ARG A 7 36.75 46.07 -35.77
N PRO A 8 37.17 44.84 -35.48
CA PRO A 8 36.26 43.76 -35.09
C PRO A 8 35.78 43.93 -33.66
N VAL A 9 34.49 43.84 -33.44
CA VAL A 9 33.84 43.78 -32.13
C VAL A 9 33.84 42.30 -31.69
N PHE A 10 34.61 41.99 -30.66
CA PHE A 10 34.52 40.68 -30.00
C PHE A 10 33.39 40.70 -28.97
N THR A 11 32.29 39.97 -29.23
CA THR A 11 31.24 39.73 -28.26
C THR A 11 31.67 38.60 -27.34
N LEU A 12 31.95 38.91 -26.08
CA LEU A 12 32.18 37.91 -25.05
C LEU A 12 30.83 37.26 -24.68
N CYS A 13 30.68 36.01 -25.04
CA CYS A 13 29.55 35.16 -24.61
C CYS A 13 29.86 34.63 -23.20
N SER A 14 29.26 35.24 -22.17
CA SER A 14 29.38 34.78 -20.79
C SER A 14 28.55 33.53 -20.61
N ILE A 15 29.20 32.37 -20.54
CA ILE A 15 28.55 31.10 -20.16
C ILE A 15 28.33 31.14 -18.64
N ALA A 16 27.09 31.40 -18.21
CA ALA A 16 26.70 31.23 -16.82
C ALA A 16 26.64 29.73 -16.50
N LEU A 17 27.65 29.25 -15.78
CA LEU A 17 27.63 27.89 -15.20
C LEU A 17 26.60 27.89 -14.06
N ALA A 18 25.41 27.33 -14.30
CA ALA A 18 24.47 27.08 -13.25
C ALA A 18 25.06 25.98 -12.33
N LEU A 19 25.57 26.37 -11.18
CA LEU A 19 25.92 25.46 -10.10
C LEU A 19 24.61 24.78 -9.65
N ALA A 20 24.42 23.52 -10.03
CA ALA A 20 23.39 22.69 -9.44
C ALA A 20 23.64 22.63 -7.93
N ALA A 21 22.69 23.13 -7.15
CA ALA A 21 22.73 22.97 -5.70
C ALA A 21 22.88 21.47 -5.38
N PRO A 22 23.71 21.10 -4.37
CA PRO A 22 23.84 19.71 -3.97
C PRO A 22 22.45 19.21 -3.59
N ALA A 23 22.02 18.08 -4.17
CA ALA A 23 20.81 17.40 -3.74
C ALA A 23 20.95 17.19 -2.23
N HIS A 24 20.07 17.80 -1.45
CA HIS A 24 20.01 17.58 -0.01
C HIS A 24 19.91 16.08 0.21
N ALA A 25 20.77 15.53 1.06
CA ALA A 25 20.63 14.15 1.51
C ALA A 25 19.17 14.00 1.99
N GLU A 26 18.39 13.17 1.30
CA GLU A 26 16.99 12.97 1.68
C GLU A 26 16.96 12.46 3.12
N ASP A 27 16.22 13.15 3.99
CA ASP A 27 16.02 12.74 5.38
C ASP A 27 15.19 11.45 5.41
N LEU A 28 15.91 10.32 5.35
CA LEU A 28 15.27 9.00 5.41
C LEU A 28 14.57 8.82 6.77
N PHE A 29 13.42 8.18 6.74
CA PHE A 29 12.66 7.75 7.94
C PHE A 29 12.09 8.92 8.77
N GLN A 30 11.96 10.10 8.18
CA GLN A 30 11.31 11.26 8.81
C GLN A 30 9.92 11.46 8.22
N ALA A 31 8.90 11.20 9.05
CA ALA A 31 7.51 11.35 8.63
C ALA A 31 7.07 12.81 8.60
N ARG A 32 6.29 13.17 7.60
CA ARG A 32 5.65 14.47 7.45
C ARG A 32 4.24 14.33 6.92
N GLN A 33 3.34 15.18 7.36
CA GLN A 33 1.99 15.26 6.84
C GLN A 33 2.01 15.71 5.38
N VAL A 34 1.22 15.06 4.53
CA VAL A 34 1.10 15.32 3.08
C VAL A 34 -0.20 16.02 2.76
N THR A 35 -1.32 15.52 3.30
CA THR A 35 -2.65 16.10 3.04
C THR A 35 -3.20 16.82 4.27
N PRO A 36 -4.15 17.76 4.10
CA PRO A 36 -4.80 18.41 5.23
C PRO A 36 -5.50 17.42 6.17
N ALA A 37 -5.55 17.75 7.45
CA ALA A 37 -6.38 17.02 8.39
C ALA A 37 -7.86 17.18 8.05
N GLY A 38 -8.66 16.12 8.25
CA GLY A 38 -10.09 16.09 7.94
C GLY A 38 -10.41 15.88 6.45
N GLU A 39 -9.42 15.64 5.62
CA GLU A 39 -9.65 15.34 4.20
C GLU A 39 -10.31 13.96 4.00
N TYR A 40 -10.04 13.05 4.92
CA TYR A 40 -10.64 11.72 4.95
C TYR A 40 -11.45 11.53 6.24
N THR A 41 -12.39 10.58 6.21
CA THR A 41 -13.11 10.17 7.41
C THR A 41 -12.20 9.38 8.35
N SER A 42 -12.67 9.11 9.58
CA SER A 42 -11.99 8.18 10.50
C SER A 42 -11.93 6.73 10.00
N GLY A 43 -12.53 6.42 8.87
CA GLY A 43 -12.42 5.14 8.17
C GLY A 43 -11.34 5.16 7.06
N ILE A 44 -10.42 6.12 7.08
CA ILE A 44 -9.31 6.19 6.13
C ILE A 44 -8.49 4.90 6.19
N GLU A 45 -8.35 4.24 5.02
CA GLU A 45 -7.71 2.94 4.90
C GLU A 45 -7.21 2.69 3.47
N GLY A 46 -6.55 1.55 3.30
CA GLY A 46 -6.25 0.91 2.05
C GLY A 46 -5.52 1.75 1.03
N PRO A 47 -4.41 2.42 1.40
CA PRO A 47 -3.64 3.17 0.42
C PRO A 47 -3.00 2.25 -0.61
N ALA A 48 -3.01 2.68 -1.87
CA ALA A 48 -2.26 2.02 -2.95
C ALA A 48 -1.82 3.05 -3.99
N VAL A 49 -0.65 2.84 -4.58
CA VAL A 49 -0.08 3.74 -5.59
C VAL A 49 -0.11 3.05 -6.95
N ASP A 50 -0.59 3.73 -7.98
CA ASP A 50 -0.60 3.22 -9.35
C ASP A 50 0.76 3.43 -10.07
N ALA A 51 0.91 2.85 -11.25
CA ALA A 51 2.12 2.98 -12.06
C ALA A 51 2.44 4.43 -12.50
N SER A 52 1.48 5.36 -12.41
CA SER A 52 1.71 6.79 -12.67
C SER A 52 2.26 7.54 -11.44
N GLY A 53 2.30 6.89 -10.27
CA GLY A 53 2.68 7.46 -8.99
C GLY A 53 1.53 8.15 -8.25
N ALA A 54 0.29 8.05 -8.73
CA ALA A 54 -0.88 8.57 -8.02
C ALA A 54 -1.29 7.62 -6.88
N LEU A 55 -1.56 8.17 -5.71
CA LEU A 55 -2.03 7.45 -4.53
C LEU A 55 -3.56 7.45 -4.48
N TYR A 56 -4.13 6.30 -4.21
CA TYR A 56 -5.57 6.11 -4.01
C TYR A 56 -5.83 5.64 -2.58
N VAL A 57 -6.88 6.20 -1.95
CA VAL A 57 -7.22 5.94 -0.54
C VAL A 57 -8.73 5.94 -0.39
N VAL A 58 -9.27 4.99 0.38
CA VAL A 58 -10.72 4.89 0.61
C VAL A 58 -11.24 5.92 1.61
N ASN A 59 -12.55 6.19 1.53
CA ASN A 59 -13.32 7.03 2.45
C ASN A 59 -12.91 8.52 2.46
N PHE A 60 -12.63 9.06 1.27
CA PHE A 60 -12.40 10.48 1.03
C PHE A 60 -13.67 11.29 1.34
N GLN A 61 -13.60 12.24 2.28
CA GLN A 61 -14.68 13.10 2.79
C GLN A 61 -15.90 12.37 3.34
N ARG A 62 -16.27 11.22 2.81
CA ARG A 62 -17.39 10.39 3.28
C ARG A 62 -17.16 8.91 3.02
N PRO A 63 -17.80 8.00 3.79
CA PRO A 63 -17.72 6.56 3.51
C PRO A 63 -18.22 6.21 2.09
N GLY A 64 -17.62 5.19 1.50
CA GLY A 64 -18.01 4.69 0.18
C GLY A 64 -17.43 5.50 -0.99
N THR A 65 -16.36 6.23 -0.77
CA THR A 65 -15.64 6.98 -1.80
C THR A 65 -14.19 6.56 -1.88
N VAL A 66 -13.55 6.89 -2.99
CA VAL A 66 -12.10 6.77 -3.20
C VAL A 66 -11.54 8.15 -3.55
N GLY A 67 -10.57 8.62 -2.78
CA GLY A 67 -9.79 9.80 -3.09
C GLY A 67 -8.54 9.45 -3.90
N ARG A 68 -8.09 10.37 -4.74
CA ARG A 68 -6.85 10.27 -5.52
C ARG A 68 -5.97 11.48 -5.25
N LEU A 69 -4.75 11.21 -4.80
CA LEU A 69 -3.71 12.22 -4.63
C LEU A 69 -2.74 12.11 -5.83
N ALA A 70 -2.68 13.14 -6.64
CA ALA A 70 -1.75 13.19 -7.78
C ALA A 70 -0.28 13.28 -7.29
N PRO A 71 0.70 12.83 -8.08
CA PRO A 71 2.12 12.99 -7.73
C PRO A 71 2.46 14.44 -7.42
N GLY A 72 3.09 14.68 -6.24
CA GLY A 72 3.49 16.02 -5.80
C GLY A 72 2.36 16.91 -5.29
N ALA A 73 1.10 16.47 -5.34
CA ALA A 73 -0.01 17.23 -4.78
C ALA A 73 -0.03 17.14 -3.24
N THR A 74 -0.66 18.13 -2.60
CA THR A 74 -0.84 18.22 -1.15
C THR A 74 -2.31 18.09 -0.72
N GLY A 75 -3.20 17.74 -1.65
CA GLY A 75 -4.62 17.50 -1.43
C GLY A 75 -5.17 16.53 -2.46
N SER A 76 -6.09 15.68 -2.02
CA SER A 76 -6.74 14.66 -2.86
C SER A 76 -7.98 15.21 -3.57
N ALA A 77 -8.36 14.56 -4.64
CA ALA A 77 -9.64 14.79 -5.34
C ALA A 77 -10.46 13.49 -5.30
N LEU A 78 -11.79 13.62 -5.38
CA LEU A 78 -12.68 12.47 -5.55
C LEU A 78 -12.34 11.74 -6.85
N PHE A 79 -12.02 10.46 -6.74
CA PHE A 79 -11.78 9.58 -7.90
C PHE A 79 -13.02 8.78 -8.26
N ALA A 80 -13.63 8.12 -7.27
CA ALA A 80 -14.78 7.25 -7.51
C ALA A 80 -15.74 7.22 -6.32
N GLU A 81 -16.98 6.90 -6.62
CA GLU A 81 -18.00 6.52 -5.65
C GLU A 81 -18.31 5.04 -5.79
N LEU A 82 -18.36 4.33 -4.66
CA LEU A 82 -18.72 2.93 -4.64
C LEU A 82 -20.25 2.76 -4.74
N PRO A 83 -20.75 1.60 -5.16
CA PRO A 83 -22.17 1.31 -5.14
C PRO A 83 -22.79 1.56 -3.77
N ARG A 84 -24.07 1.96 -3.78
CA ARG A 84 -24.80 2.32 -2.55
C ARG A 84 -24.70 1.23 -1.47
N GLY A 85 -24.33 1.61 -0.28
CA GLY A 85 -24.16 0.71 0.88
C GLY A 85 -22.76 0.13 1.02
N SER A 86 -21.88 0.36 0.05
CA SER A 86 -20.48 -0.09 0.10
C SER A 86 -19.62 0.82 0.97
N VAL A 87 -18.63 0.22 1.64
CA VAL A 87 -17.56 0.94 2.36
C VAL A 87 -16.25 0.23 2.08
N GLY A 88 -15.39 0.86 1.30
CA GLY A 88 -14.07 0.34 0.98
C GLY A 88 -13.16 0.32 2.18
N VAL A 89 -12.24 -0.66 2.23
CA VAL A 89 -11.26 -0.82 3.32
C VAL A 89 -9.85 -1.07 2.81
N SER A 90 -9.63 -1.60 1.61
CA SER A 90 -8.31 -1.70 1.01
C SER A 90 -8.33 -1.58 -0.50
N ILE A 91 -7.23 -1.10 -1.06
CA ILE A 91 -6.99 -0.99 -2.51
C ILE A 91 -5.68 -1.69 -2.83
N ARG A 92 -5.61 -2.39 -3.98
CA ARG A 92 -4.38 -2.94 -4.55
C ARG A 92 -4.41 -2.83 -6.06
N PHE A 93 -3.24 -2.61 -6.63
CA PHE A 93 -3.05 -2.63 -8.07
C PHE A 93 -2.42 -3.96 -8.50
N ALA A 94 -2.97 -4.56 -9.55
CA ALA A 94 -2.33 -5.67 -10.24
C ALA A 94 -1.31 -5.14 -11.26
N ARG A 95 -0.48 -6.05 -11.76
CA ARG A 95 0.55 -5.75 -12.77
C ARG A 95 0.00 -5.18 -14.07
N ASP A 96 -1.23 -5.56 -14.44
CA ASP A 96 -1.93 -5.08 -15.64
C ASP A 96 -2.56 -3.68 -15.45
N GLY A 97 -2.48 -3.13 -14.24
CA GLY A 97 -2.99 -1.81 -13.88
C GLY A 97 -4.45 -1.79 -13.45
N ARG A 98 -5.11 -2.95 -13.33
CA ARG A 98 -6.42 -3.04 -12.68
C ARG A 98 -6.29 -2.74 -11.20
N MET A 99 -7.27 -2.02 -10.66
CA MET A 99 -7.36 -1.70 -9.25
C MET A 99 -8.42 -2.59 -8.59
N PHE A 100 -8.03 -3.31 -7.56
CA PHE A 100 -8.94 -4.09 -6.72
C PHE A 100 -9.24 -3.34 -5.43
N LEU A 101 -10.49 -3.41 -4.98
CA LEU A 101 -10.96 -2.76 -3.76
C LEU A 101 -11.80 -3.74 -2.95
N ALA A 102 -11.41 -3.97 -1.68
CA ALA A 102 -12.20 -4.75 -0.74
C ALA A 102 -13.26 -3.87 -0.06
N ASP A 103 -14.49 -4.37 -0.04
CA ASP A 103 -15.62 -3.76 0.64
C ASP A 103 -16.14 -4.70 1.73
N TYR A 104 -15.95 -4.27 2.98
CA TYR A 104 -16.32 -5.09 4.13
C TYR A 104 -17.82 -5.07 4.43
N LYS A 105 -18.56 -4.10 3.89
CA LYS A 105 -20.01 -3.93 4.14
C LYS A 105 -20.88 -4.82 3.25
N THR A 106 -20.52 -4.91 1.98
CA THR A 106 -21.31 -5.69 1.00
C THR A 106 -20.66 -7.02 0.66
N HIS A 107 -19.57 -7.39 1.36
CA HIS A 107 -18.85 -8.66 1.20
C HIS A 107 -18.37 -8.87 -0.24
N THR A 108 -17.75 -7.81 -0.79
CA THR A 108 -17.42 -7.74 -2.21
C THR A 108 -15.97 -7.30 -2.42
N ILE A 109 -15.30 -7.94 -3.37
CA ILE A 109 -14.10 -7.39 -3.99
C ILE A 109 -14.53 -6.76 -5.30
N PHE A 110 -14.35 -5.45 -5.43
CA PHE A 110 -14.55 -4.72 -6.66
C PHE A 110 -13.28 -4.70 -7.50
N VAL A 111 -13.46 -4.54 -8.82
CA VAL A 111 -12.36 -4.23 -9.74
C VAL A 111 -12.71 -2.99 -10.56
N PHE A 112 -11.74 -2.13 -10.71
CA PHE A 112 -11.74 -1.02 -11.65
C PHE A 112 -10.79 -1.37 -12.78
N GLU A 113 -11.25 -1.28 -14.01
CA GLU A 113 -10.37 -1.44 -15.17
C GLU A 113 -9.36 -0.28 -15.21
N ARG A 114 -8.24 -0.50 -15.86
CA ARG A 114 -7.16 0.49 -15.92
C ARG A 114 -7.69 1.85 -16.40
N GLY A 115 -7.58 2.87 -15.54
CA GLY A 115 -8.03 4.24 -15.85
C GLY A 115 -9.54 4.49 -15.74
N ALA A 116 -10.33 3.48 -15.39
CA ALA A 116 -11.77 3.64 -15.16
C ALA A 116 -12.05 4.04 -13.71
N ALA A 117 -13.08 4.86 -13.51
CA ALA A 117 -13.57 5.26 -12.18
C ALA A 117 -14.83 4.49 -11.76
N GLU A 118 -15.37 3.63 -12.61
CA GLU A 118 -16.55 2.83 -12.32
C GLU A 118 -16.14 1.42 -11.91
N PRO A 119 -16.52 0.95 -10.70
CA PRO A 119 -16.25 -0.40 -10.25
C PRO A 119 -17.24 -1.41 -10.82
N ARG A 120 -16.77 -2.62 -11.06
CA ARG A 120 -17.62 -3.79 -11.22
C ARG A 120 -17.29 -4.85 -10.17
N VAL A 121 -18.21 -5.74 -9.89
CA VAL A 121 -17.97 -6.86 -8.98
C VAL A 121 -16.93 -7.79 -9.60
N TYR A 122 -15.83 -8.02 -8.90
CA TYR A 122 -14.85 -9.03 -9.26
C TYR A 122 -15.14 -10.37 -8.57
N PHE A 123 -15.37 -10.32 -7.26
CA PHE A 123 -15.76 -11.47 -6.48
C PHE A 123 -16.67 -11.06 -5.32
N LYS A 124 -17.69 -11.86 -5.04
CA LYS A 124 -18.60 -11.66 -3.90
C LYS A 124 -18.94 -13.01 -3.27
N SER A 125 -19.06 -13.04 -1.94
CA SER A 125 -19.42 -14.25 -1.22
C SER A 125 -20.15 -13.94 0.08
N ASP A 126 -21.22 -14.67 0.36
CA ASP A 126 -21.91 -14.63 1.66
C ASP A 126 -21.09 -15.29 2.78
N GLN A 127 -20.01 -16.01 2.42
CA GLN A 127 -19.06 -16.60 3.38
C GLN A 127 -17.99 -15.63 3.83
N PHE A 128 -17.89 -14.44 3.23
CA PHE A 128 -17.07 -13.36 3.79
C PHE A 128 -17.61 -12.94 5.15
N ASN A 129 -16.71 -12.74 6.10
CA ASN A 129 -17.03 -12.03 7.34
C ASN A 129 -17.02 -10.52 7.12
N GLN A 130 -15.81 -9.98 6.90
CA GLN A 130 -15.55 -8.55 6.67
C GLN A 130 -14.23 -8.43 5.90
N PRO A 131 -14.20 -8.73 4.57
CA PRO A 131 -12.96 -8.72 3.81
C PRO A 131 -12.24 -7.38 4.04
N ASN A 132 -10.97 -7.49 4.44
CA ASN A 132 -10.21 -6.35 4.94
C ASN A 132 -9.04 -6.02 4.02
N ASP A 133 -7.85 -6.53 4.27
CA ASP A 133 -6.67 -6.20 3.46
C ASP A 133 -6.42 -7.27 2.38
N MET A 134 -5.62 -6.91 1.39
CA MET A 134 -5.32 -7.77 0.25
C MET A 134 -3.83 -7.73 -0.10
N ALA A 135 -3.33 -8.84 -0.67
CA ALA A 135 -2.06 -8.89 -1.40
C ALA A 135 -2.32 -9.48 -2.79
N VAL A 136 -1.73 -8.89 -3.82
CA VAL A 136 -1.86 -9.34 -5.21
C VAL A 136 -0.56 -9.98 -5.67
N ALA A 137 -0.65 -11.20 -6.19
CA ALA A 137 0.47 -11.92 -6.79
C ALA A 137 0.67 -11.54 -8.27
N ARG A 138 1.82 -11.92 -8.85
CA ARG A 138 2.16 -11.64 -10.27
C ARG A 138 1.20 -12.25 -11.27
N ASP A 139 0.60 -13.40 -10.92
CA ASP A 139 -0.40 -14.09 -11.74
C ASP A 139 -1.81 -13.50 -11.62
N GLY A 140 -1.99 -12.47 -10.80
CA GLY A 140 -3.27 -11.82 -10.52
C GLY A 140 -4.09 -12.50 -9.42
N THR A 141 -3.56 -13.54 -8.76
CA THR A 141 -4.19 -14.11 -7.57
C THR A 141 -4.20 -13.09 -6.44
N ILE A 142 -5.35 -12.95 -5.78
CA ILE A 142 -5.54 -12.10 -4.61
C ILE A 142 -5.60 -12.98 -3.37
N TYR A 143 -4.83 -12.63 -2.35
CA TYR A 143 -4.98 -13.13 -0.99
C TYR A 143 -5.66 -12.04 -0.17
N ALA A 144 -6.80 -12.35 0.44
CA ALA A 144 -7.57 -11.40 1.24
C ALA A 144 -7.71 -11.88 2.69
N SER A 145 -7.40 -11.02 3.62
CA SER A 145 -7.72 -11.22 5.03
C SER A 145 -9.20 -10.94 5.26
N ASP A 146 -9.82 -11.72 6.13
CA ASP A 146 -11.25 -11.65 6.36
C ASP A 146 -11.57 -11.89 7.85
N PRO A 147 -11.44 -10.84 8.69
CA PRO A 147 -11.70 -10.93 10.11
C PRO A 147 -13.18 -11.00 10.45
N ASN A 148 -13.49 -11.67 11.56
CA ASN A 148 -14.70 -11.48 12.31
C ASN A 148 -14.36 -10.81 13.65
N TRP A 149 -14.41 -9.48 13.66
CA TRP A 149 -14.00 -8.68 14.81
C TRP A 149 -14.75 -9.04 16.08
N ARG A 150 -16.08 -9.26 15.97
CA ARG A 150 -16.93 -9.57 17.11
C ARG A 150 -16.59 -10.92 17.74
N ARG A 151 -16.28 -11.94 16.92
CA ARG A 151 -15.94 -13.30 17.40
C ARG A 151 -14.46 -13.48 17.69
N ARG A 152 -13.62 -12.48 17.33
CA ARG A 152 -12.16 -12.56 17.36
C ARG A 152 -11.65 -13.77 16.57
N GLU A 153 -12.21 -13.96 15.40
CA GLU A 153 -11.87 -15.02 14.45
C GLU A 153 -11.43 -14.39 13.13
N GLY A 154 -10.80 -15.16 12.27
CA GLY A 154 -10.41 -14.72 10.96
C GLY A 154 -10.24 -15.88 10.00
N GLN A 155 -10.24 -15.57 8.73
CA GLN A 155 -9.91 -16.48 7.65
C GLN A 155 -9.11 -15.75 6.59
N VAL A 156 -8.51 -16.49 5.68
CA VAL A 156 -7.80 -15.98 4.53
C VAL A 156 -8.40 -16.57 3.27
N TRP A 157 -8.70 -15.73 2.32
CA TRP A 157 -9.19 -16.11 1.01
C TRP A 157 -8.08 -16.11 -0.02
N ARG A 158 -8.15 -17.06 -0.95
CA ARG A 158 -7.44 -17.06 -2.22
C ARG A 158 -8.44 -16.86 -3.33
N ILE A 159 -8.29 -15.81 -4.12
CA ILE A 159 -9.18 -15.44 -5.22
C ILE A 159 -8.36 -15.43 -6.50
N THR A 160 -8.58 -16.41 -7.37
CA THR A 160 -7.87 -16.56 -8.65
C THR A 160 -8.67 -15.96 -9.79
N PRO A 161 -8.01 -15.40 -10.83
CA PRO A 161 -8.68 -14.95 -12.05
C PRO A 161 -9.46 -16.12 -12.71
N ASN A 162 -10.70 -15.85 -13.14
CA ASN A 162 -11.59 -16.84 -13.74
C ASN A 162 -11.63 -16.77 -15.28
N GLY A 163 -10.78 -15.93 -15.92
CA GLY A 163 -10.71 -15.82 -17.37
C GLY A 163 -11.80 -14.97 -18.03
N ASP A 164 -12.94 -14.80 -17.39
CA ASP A 164 -14.07 -13.96 -17.84
C ASP A 164 -14.04 -12.53 -17.26
N GLY A 165 -12.97 -12.19 -16.57
CA GLY A 165 -12.80 -10.92 -15.87
C GLY A 165 -13.36 -10.91 -14.44
N THR A 166 -13.87 -12.03 -13.95
CA THR A 166 -14.26 -12.25 -12.54
C THR A 166 -13.20 -13.04 -11.78
N GLY A 167 -13.40 -13.21 -10.48
CA GLY A 167 -12.57 -14.04 -9.63
C GLY A 167 -13.31 -15.29 -9.13
N ARG A 168 -12.53 -16.34 -8.83
CA ARG A 168 -13.01 -17.52 -8.10
C ARG A 168 -12.32 -17.56 -6.73
N GLY A 169 -13.09 -17.46 -5.65
CA GLY A 169 -12.58 -17.45 -4.27
C GLY A 169 -12.71 -18.79 -3.57
N THR A 170 -11.69 -19.13 -2.78
CA THR A 170 -11.66 -20.27 -1.86
C THR A 170 -11.10 -19.81 -0.52
N VAL A 171 -11.70 -20.23 0.59
CA VAL A 171 -11.13 -20.04 1.92
C VAL A 171 -9.96 -21.01 2.10
N LEU A 172 -8.79 -20.48 2.44
CA LEU A 172 -7.61 -21.29 2.71
C LEU A 172 -7.76 -22.03 4.05
N THR A 173 -7.53 -23.33 4.04
CA THR A 173 -7.44 -24.10 5.28
C THR A 173 -6.15 -23.72 6.03
N SER A 174 -6.23 -23.64 7.36
CA SER A 174 -5.08 -23.30 8.21
C SER A 174 -4.84 -24.37 9.25
N PRO A 175 -3.58 -24.75 9.54
CA PRO A 175 -3.24 -25.73 10.59
C PRO A 175 -3.41 -25.15 12.00
N ARG A 176 -3.73 -23.87 12.13
CA ARG A 176 -4.04 -23.20 13.39
C ARG A 176 -5.29 -22.35 13.27
N LYS A 177 -5.98 -22.10 14.39
CA LYS A 177 -7.08 -21.14 14.41
C LYS A 177 -6.51 -19.74 14.14
N LEU A 178 -7.04 -19.06 13.11
CA LEU A 178 -6.75 -17.66 12.84
C LEU A 178 -7.63 -16.78 13.73
N THR A 179 -7.08 -15.71 14.22
CA THR A 179 -7.80 -14.70 14.99
C THR A 179 -8.24 -13.53 14.10
N THR A 180 -8.25 -12.31 14.57
CA THR A 180 -8.62 -11.13 13.76
C THR A 180 -7.56 -10.83 12.70
N THR A 181 -7.59 -11.55 11.57
CA THR A 181 -6.70 -11.34 10.42
C THR A 181 -6.91 -9.92 9.88
N ASN A 182 -5.82 -9.16 9.75
CA ASN A 182 -5.85 -7.77 9.28
C ASN A 182 -4.85 -7.59 8.13
N GLY A 183 -3.74 -6.89 8.31
CA GLY A 183 -2.76 -6.73 7.27
C GLY A 183 -2.31 -8.07 6.67
N ILE A 184 -2.23 -8.15 5.36
CA ILE A 184 -1.80 -9.34 4.63
C ILE A 184 -0.87 -8.94 3.48
N GLU A 185 0.25 -9.66 3.31
CA GLU A 185 1.23 -9.33 2.28
C GLU A 185 2.05 -10.55 1.86
N LEU A 186 2.53 -10.54 0.62
CA LEU A 186 3.44 -11.55 0.07
C LEU A 186 4.91 -11.15 0.24
N SER A 187 5.78 -12.15 0.38
CA SER A 187 7.21 -11.94 0.18
C SER A 187 7.52 -11.57 -1.28
N PRO A 188 8.66 -10.93 -1.58
CA PRO A 188 9.02 -10.56 -2.96
C PRO A 188 9.08 -11.73 -3.94
N ASP A 189 9.45 -12.92 -3.47
CA ASP A 189 9.47 -14.16 -4.25
C ASP A 189 8.11 -14.90 -4.28
N GLU A 190 7.10 -14.34 -3.60
CA GLU A 190 5.73 -14.86 -3.48
C GLU A 190 5.60 -16.26 -2.85
N LYS A 191 6.65 -16.77 -2.19
CA LYS A 191 6.62 -18.07 -1.52
C LYS A 191 6.07 -18.02 -0.11
N THR A 192 6.08 -16.84 0.51
CA THR A 192 5.60 -16.62 1.88
C THR A 192 4.44 -15.63 1.88
N LEU A 193 3.36 -16.00 2.55
CA LEU A 193 2.25 -15.10 2.87
C LEU A 193 2.36 -14.70 4.34
N TYR A 194 2.46 -13.41 4.59
CA TYR A 194 2.43 -12.83 5.93
C TYR A 194 1.00 -12.43 6.27
N VAL A 195 0.56 -12.79 7.48
CA VAL A 195 -0.77 -12.43 8.01
C VAL A 195 -0.58 -11.80 9.38
N ALA A 196 -1.04 -10.57 9.53
CA ALA A 196 -1.10 -9.87 10.79
C ALA A 196 -2.42 -10.20 11.51
N GLU A 197 -2.35 -10.50 12.80
CA GLU A 197 -3.50 -10.75 13.67
C GLU A 197 -3.55 -9.66 14.75
N SER A 198 -4.46 -8.68 14.57
CA SER A 198 -4.52 -7.48 15.44
C SER A 198 -4.78 -7.83 16.91
N ALA A 199 -5.72 -8.73 17.18
CA ALA A 199 -6.12 -9.05 18.56
C ALA A 199 -5.02 -9.68 19.41
N THR A 200 -4.02 -10.30 18.79
CA THR A 200 -2.87 -10.93 19.46
C THR A 200 -1.56 -10.18 19.24
N SER A 201 -1.57 -9.16 18.38
CA SER A 201 -0.40 -8.39 17.93
C SER A 201 0.71 -9.30 17.36
N GLU A 202 0.29 -10.31 16.63
CA GLU A 202 1.16 -11.33 16.04
C GLU A 202 1.21 -11.24 14.53
N ILE A 203 2.37 -11.49 13.95
CA ILE A 203 2.55 -11.67 12.51
C ILE A 203 3.01 -13.10 12.28
N TRP A 204 2.24 -13.79 11.47
CA TRP A 204 2.51 -15.17 11.07
C TRP A 204 2.93 -15.24 9.61
N ALA A 205 3.90 -16.06 9.32
CA ALA A 205 4.37 -16.39 7.98
C ALA A 205 3.92 -17.81 7.61
N TYR A 206 3.38 -17.97 6.41
CA TYR A 206 2.89 -19.24 5.88
C TYR A 206 3.45 -19.49 4.49
N ARG A 207 3.68 -20.75 4.15
CA ARG A 207 3.73 -21.18 2.75
C ARG A 207 2.31 -21.43 2.26
N VAL A 208 1.96 -20.94 1.08
CA VAL A 208 0.69 -21.29 0.42
C VAL A 208 0.91 -22.51 -0.46
N ASP A 209 0.04 -23.53 -0.29
CA ASP A 209 0.09 -24.77 -1.03
C ASP A 209 -1.33 -25.16 -1.44
N GLY A 210 -1.67 -24.92 -2.70
CA GLY A 210 -3.04 -25.05 -3.18
C GLY A 210 -4.01 -24.18 -2.37
N ASP A 211 -5.01 -24.81 -1.76
CA ASP A 211 -6.02 -24.14 -0.93
C ASP A 211 -5.71 -24.25 0.58
N ALA A 212 -4.44 -24.30 0.95
CA ALA A 212 -4.01 -24.42 2.33
C ALA A 212 -2.84 -23.50 2.69
N LEU A 213 -2.91 -22.96 3.90
CA LEU A 213 -1.77 -22.36 4.59
C LEU A 213 -0.97 -23.49 5.24
N ARG A 214 0.35 -23.51 4.99
CA ARG A 214 1.26 -24.52 5.50
C ARG A 214 2.39 -23.88 6.31
N GLU A 215 3.05 -24.70 7.13
CA GLU A 215 4.28 -24.33 7.84
C GLU A 215 4.17 -23.00 8.61
N PRO A 216 3.18 -22.86 9.53
CA PRO A 216 3.00 -21.62 10.27
C PRO A 216 4.24 -21.32 11.09
N ARG A 217 4.80 -20.13 10.89
CA ARG A 217 5.93 -19.63 11.67
C ARG A 217 5.55 -18.27 12.27
N LEU A 218 5.61 -18.16 13.59
CA LEU A 218 5.47 -16.88 14.25
C LEU A 218 6.69 -16.02 13.89
N MET A 219 6.46 -15.00 13.09
CA MET A 219 7.50 -14.07 12.66
C MET A 219 7.79 -13.03 13.75
N LYS A 220 6.73 -12.47 14.32
CA LYS A 220 6.81 -11.42 15.34
C LYS A 220 5.59 -11.46 16.25
N LYS A 221 5.83 -11.24 17.56
CA LYS A 221 4.82 -10.82 18.51
C LYS A 221 5.26 -9.51 19.14
N PHE A 222 4.38 -8.52 19.11
CA PHE A 222 4.63 -7.26 19.78
C PHE A 222 4.05 -7.30 21.20
N PRO A 223 4.77 -6.78 22.20
CA PRO A 223 4.32 -6.84 23.59
C PRO A 223 3.28 -5.78 23.93
N ASP A 224 3.15 -4.76 23.06
CA ASP A 224 2.34 -3.56 23.26
C ASP A 224 1.61 -3.19 21.98
N PHE A 225 0.52 -2.47 22.07
CA PHE A 225 -0.28 -1.92 20.98
C PHE A 225 -0.62 -2.91 19.86
N GLU A 226 -1.71 -2.67 19.19
CA GLU A 226 -2.17 -3.48 18.06
C GLU A 226 -1.36 -3.21 16.80
N ILE A 227 -1.48 -4.13 15.86
CA ILE A 227 -0.94 -4.03 14.51
C ILE A 227 -2.09 -3.99 13.51
N ASP A 228 -1.88 -3.30 12.40
CA ASP A 228 -2.87 -3.11 11.36
C ASP A 228 -2.28 -3.52 9.99
N GLY A 229 -2.24 -2.65 9.00
CA GLY A 229 -1.70 -2.94 7.68
C GLY A 229 -0.21 -3.28 7.68
N ILE A 230 0.20 -4.13 6.76
CA ILE A 230 1.59 -4.55 6.55
C ILE A 230 1.96 -4.50 5.08
N ARG A 231 3.23 -4.17 4.75
CA ARG A 231 3.78 -4.22 3.38
C ARG A 231 5.21 -4.69 3.40
N THR A 232 5.64 -5.33 2.31
CA THR A 232 7.04 -5.70 2.12
C THR A 232 7.75 -4.73 1.17
N ASP A 233 9.04 -4.48 1.43
CA ASP A 233 9.93 -3.94 0.42
C ASP A 233 10.50 -5.06 -0.47
N ARG A 234 11.25 -4.68 -1.49
CA ARG A 234 11.84 -5.60 -2.46
C ARG A 234 12.86 -6.58 -1.87
N ASP A 235 13.45 -6.23 -0.72
CA ASP A 235 14.43 -7.08 0.00
C ASP A 235 13.75 -7.99 1.03
N GLY A 236 12.40 -7.92 1.14
CA GLY A 236 11.60 -8.74 2.06
C GLY A 236 11.51 -8.19 3.48
N ARG A 237 11.95 -6.95 3.74
CA ARG A 237 11.66 -6.31 5.02
C ARG A 237 10.18 -6.03 5.12
N LEU A 238 9.60 -6.26 6.28
CA LEU A 238 8.17 -6.05 6.53
C LEU A 238 7.96 -4.74 7.31
N TYR A 239 7.16 -3.86 6.75
CA TYR A 239 6.73 -2.59 7.35
C TYR A 239 5.35 -2.80 7.97
N VAL A 240 5.19 -2.45 9.23
CA VAL A 240 4.03 -2.78 10.07
C VAL A 240 3.46 -1.53 10.69
N ALA A 241 2.21 -1.20 10.39
CA ALA A 241 1.49 -0.12 11.06
C ALA A 241 1.18 -0.50 12.52
N ARG A 242 1.71 0.29 13.47
CA ARG A 242 1.51 0.11 14.91
C ARG A 242 0.47 1.11 15.40
N ILE A 243 -0.80 0.72 15.26
CA ILE A 243 -1.93 1.56 15.65
C ILE A 243 -1.89 1.87 17.16
N LEU A 244 -2.26 3.07 17.55
CA LEU A 244 -2.17 3.66 18.89
C LEU A 244 -0.74 3.93 19.38
N LYS A 245 0.28 3.24 18.85
CA LYS A 245 1.70 3.56 19.13
C LYS A 245 2.19 4.74 18.29
N GLY A 246 1.63 4.93 17.10
CA GLY A 246 2.04 6.00 16.18
C GLY A 246 3.40 5.76 15.54
N THR A 247 3.69 4.50 15.17
CA THR A 247 4.94 4.13 14.51
C THR A 247 4.70 3.18 13.35
N ILE A 248 5.66 3.14 12.42
CA ILE A 248 5.84 2.02 11.49
C ILE A 248 7.06 1.22 11.99
N ALA A 249 6.84 -0.04 12.37
CA ALA A 249 7.94 -0.96 12.67
C ALA A 249 8.46 -1.59 11.37
N VAL A 250 9.77 -1.63 11.21
CA VAL A 250 10.44 -2.30 10.08
C VAL A 250 11.12 -3.56 10.61
N LEU A 251 10.71 -4.71 10.10
CA LEU A 251 11.25 -6.02 10.48
C LEU A 251 12.12 -6.58 9.36
N ALA A 252 13.19 -7.27 9.74
CA ALA A 252 13.94 -8.11 8.81
C ALA A 252 13.12 -9.35 8.41
N PRO A 253 13.49 -10.06 7.33
CA PRO A 253 12.78 -11.27 6.88
C PRO A 253 12.72 -12.40 7.93
N ASP A 254 13.60 -12.40 8.93
CA ASP A 254 13.58 -13.32 10.05
C ASP A 254 12.70 -12.87 11.23
N GLY A 255 12.15 -11.64 11.17
CA GLY A 255 11.30 -11.04 12.21
C GLY A 255 12.05 -10.17 13.23
N ALA A 256 13.35 -9.97 13.08
CA ALA A 256 14.11 -9.05 13.92
C ALA A 256 13.65 -7.61 13.67
N LEU A 257 13.45 -6.84 14.73
CA LEU A 257 13.12 -5.42 14.63
C LEU A 257 14.35 -4.62 14.20
N LEU A 258 14.31 -4.05 13.01
CA LEU A 258 15.38 -3.20 12.47
C LEU A 258 15.22 -1.75 12.90
N ARG A 259 13.98 -1.25 12.92
CA ARG A 259 13.68 0.17 13.18
C ARG A 259 12.22 0.36 13.58
N GLU A 260 11.96 1.39 14.37
CA GLU A 260 10.64 2.00 14.50
C GLU A 260 10.71 3.44 14.00
N ILE A 261 9.84 3.78 13.04
CA ILE A 261 9.72 5.12 12.44
C ILE A 261 8.57 5.82 13.14
N ARG A 262 8.87 6.92 13.82
CA ARG A 262 7.86 7.71 14.50
C ARG A 262 7.05 8.51 13.49
N LEU A 263 5.74 8.49 13.64
CA LEU A 263 4.77 9.19 12.83
C LEU A 263 4.31 10.50 13.51
N THR A 264 3.63 11.36 12.76
CA THR A 264 3.13 12.64 13.29
C THR A 264 1.85 12.47 14.11
N ALA A 265 1.11 11.36 13.89
CA ALA A 265 -0.09 11.00 14.64
C ALA A 265 -0.03 9.54 15.13
N SER A 266 -0.97 9.18 16.02
CA SER A 266 -0.89 7.92 16.79
C SER A 266 -1.65 6.75 16.20
N GLU A 267 -2.43 6.95 15.12
CA GLU A 267 -3.33 5.90 14.63
C GLU A 267 -3.09 5.58 13.14
N PRO A 268 -1.86 5.11 12.78
CA PRO A 268 -1.63 4.58 11.44
C PRO A 268 -2.48 3.33 11.23
N THR A 269 -3.21 3.28 10.11
CA THR A 269 -4.02 2.12 9.74
C THR A 269 -3.30 1.27 8.71
N ASN A 270 -2.80 1.87 7.61
CA ASN A 270 -2.17 1.12 6.56
C ASN A 270 -1.08 1.95 5.86
N LEU A 271 -0.36 1.35 4.93
CA LEU A 271 0.73 2.01 4.21
C LEU A 271 0.83 1.51 2.76
N ALA A 272 1.42 2.33 1.90
CA ALA A 272 1.72 1.98 0.52
C ALA A 272 3.05 2.58 0.07
N PHE A 273 3.79 1.85 -0.76
CA PHE A 273 5.01 2.32 -1.38
C PHE A 273 4.72 3.03 -2.71
N GLY A 274 5.37 4.16 -2.95
CA GLY A 274 5.22 4.93 -4.16
C GLY A 274 6.33 5.96 -4.35
N GLY A 275 6.01 7.08 -4.98
CA GLY A 275 6.99 8.03 -5.45
C GLY A 275 7.67 7.57 -6.75
N PRO A 276 8.57 8.37 -7.33
CA PRO A 276 9.16 8.09 -8.64
C PRO A 276 10.05 6.84 -8.67
N ASP A 277 10.57 6.43 -7.52
CA ASP A 277 11.50 5.32 -7.34
C ASP A 277 10.97 4.23 -6.40
N GLY A 278 9.69 4.31 -5.99
CA GLY A 278 9.08 3.34 -5.08
C GLY A 278 9.54 3.42 -3.63
N LYS A 279 10.30 4.45 -3.26
CA LYS A 279 10.91 4.60 -1.92
C LYS A 279 10.19 5.62 -1.03
N THR A 280 9.04 6.12 -1.43
CA THR A 280 8.17 6.91 -0.57
C THR A 280 7.11 6.01 0.04
N VAL A 281 7.03 5.97 1.36
CA VAL A 281 5.97 5.26 2.08
C VAL A 281 4.90 6.26 2.47
N PHE A 282 3.68 6.09 1.95
CA PHE A 282 2.50 6.83 2.35
C PHE A 282 1.77 6.06 3.43
N VAL A 283 1.33 6.75 4.47
CA VAL A 283 0.65 6.15 5.64
C VAL A 283 -0.68 6.86 5.85
N THR A 284 -1.74 6.08 6.01
CA THR A 284 -3.07 6.57 6.36
C THR A 284 -3.19 6.74 7.87
N GLN A 285 -3.64 7.92 8.32
CA GLN A 285 -3.85 8.26 9.72
C GLN A 285 -5.33 8.40 10.05
N ARG A 286 -5.85 7.46 10.85
CA ARG A 286 -7.25 7.46 11.29
C ARG A 286 -7.57 8.66 12.16
N LYS A 287 -6.71 8.94 13.14
CA LYS A 287 -6.82 10.14 13.96
C LYS A 287 -6.40 11.35 13.16
N GLY A 288 -7.36 12.18 12.84
CA GLY A 288 -7.16 13.38 12.04
C GLY A 288 -7.50 13.22 10.56
N GLY A 289 -7.70 12.00 10.04
CA GLY A 289 -8.18 11.76 8.67
C GLY A 289 -7.28 12.38 7.60
N PHE A 290 -5.99 12.02 7.58
CA PHE A 290 -5.00 12.57 6.65
C PHE A 290 -3.97 11.50 6.22
N ILE A 291 -3.15 11.85 5.24
CA ILE A 291 -2.04 11.06 4.75
C ILE A 291 -0.73 11.71 5.19
N GLU A 292 0.20 10.92 5.70
CA GLU A 292 1.59 11.33 5.89
C GLU A 292 2.54 10.45 5.10
N ALA A 293 3.77 10.87 4.93
CA ALA A 293 4.76 10.12 4.18
C ALA A 293 6.17 10.30 4.74
N PHE A 294 7.02 9.31 4.46
CA PHE A 294 8.46 9.34 4.71
C PHE A 294 9.21 8.61 3.60
N ARG A 295 10.50 8.89 3.49
CA ARG A 295 11.39 8.22 2.54
C ARG A 295 12.10 7.03 3.19
N VAL A 296 12.35 5.99 2.40
CA VAL A 296 13.10 4.79 2.79
C VAL A 296 14.20 4.47 1.77
N ASP A 297 15.07 3.54 2.12
CA ASP A 297 16.24 3.16 1.32
C ASP A 297 15.94 2.07 0.26
N ARG A 298 14.76 1.45 0.30
CA ARG A 298 14.34 0.37 -0.62
C ARG A 298 12.95 0.61 -1.20
N ALA A 299 12.76 0.23 -2.44
CA ALA A 299 11.44 0.27 -3.08
C ALA A 299 10.53 -0.83 -2.53
N GLY A 300 9.24 -0.56 -2.52
CA GLY A 300 8.24 -1.53 -2.11
C GLY A 300 8.01 -2.64 -3.14
N ARG A 301 7.62 -3.84 -2.67
CA ARG A 301 7.24 -4.97 -3.54
C ARG A 301 6.12 -4.58 -4.51
N GLU A 302 5.07 -3.91 -4.04
CA GLU A 302 3.92 -3.50 -4.88
C GLU A 302 4.32 -2.54 -6.00
N PHE A 303 5.24 -1.62 -5.72
CA PHE A 303 5.82 -0.76 -6.75
C PHE A 303 6.56 -1.60 -7.80
N CYS A 304 7.41 -2.54 -7.36
CA CYS A 304 8.17 -3.42 -8.26
C CYS A 304 7.27 -4.35 -9.09
N LEU A 305 6.14 -4.79 -8.53
CA LEU A 305 5.15 -5.61 -9.25
C LEU A 305 4.60 -4.90 -10.50
N GLN A 306 4.44 -3.59 -10.43
CA GLN A 306 3.88 -2.76 -11.51
C GLN A 306 4.91 -2.35 -12.56
N GLN A 307 6.22 -2.51 -12.29
CA GLN A 307 7.28 -2.21 -13.26
C GLN A 307 7.44 -3.34 -14.27
N ARG A 308 7.71 -3.01 -15.54
CA ARG A 308 7.88 -4.01 -16.63
C ARG A 308 9.01 -5.00 -16.33
N ASP A 309 10.12 -4.50 -15.83
CA ASP A 309 11.37 -5.26 -15.60
C ASP A 309 11.56 -5.70 -14.15
N GLY A 310 10.53 -5.48 -13.28
CA GLY A 310 10.70 -5.58 -11.85
C GLY A 310 11.66 -4.50 -11.34
N CYS A 311 11.88 -4.39 -10.04
CA CYS A 311 12.92 -3.49 -9.56
C CYS A 311 14.28 -4.20 -9.63
N THR A 312 14.87 -4.32 -10.81
CA THR A 312 16.31 -4.65 -10.92
C THR A 312 17.11 -3.45 -10.42
N ASP A 313 18.16 -3.68 -9.64
CA ASP A 313 19.11 -2.61 -9.31
C ASP A 313 19.74 -2.09 -10.60
N PRO A 314 19.94 -0.76 -10.72
CA PRO A 314 20.69 -0.19 -11.83
C PRO A 314 22.13 -0.69 -11.85
#